data_a917b858678c1c8e5502bda2399133c2
#
_entry.id   a917b858678c1c8e5502bda2399133c2
#
_cell.length_a   1.000
_cell.length_b   1.000
_cell.length_c   1.000
_cell.angle_alpha   90.00
_cell.angle_beta   90.00
_cell.angle_gamma   90.00
#
_symmetry.space_group_name_H-M   'P 1'
#
loop_
_entity.id
_entity.type
_entity.pdbx_description
1 polymer ?
#
loop_
_entity_poly.entity_id
_entity_poly.type
_entity_poly.pdbx_seq_one_letter_code
_entity_poly.pdbx_strand_id
1 'polypeptide(L)'
;MFKKIINTFGTKITAAVINFMIAVLLSQVLGDAGKGTQALLLTTISFILIFSEIVCGESIVFLTPHHPFKKIFVASTLWSALVALVMGGGIRLFYPGLEPDLVVHVSILSFISCLSNINFRFLVGKEEIHKANYNTLLQPVLLILTLTVYYLLLKKTDIYGYVIGLYAAYFGSFLLGVWMLRQEYLHLFKDKDRNYSIVLKDLFKYGFLNQTGHFVQFFNLRLSYYLLDRYIDKAHVGVFSNAVSVAESIWIISSSIALVQYARIANADNREYAQRLTLDLTKICLAISALAIIVLCLLPSSFYAFIFGRDFGGMAHIIRILAPGILFFCVFLILGHYYSGIGRYHMNTFAALCGMVVTCVLGFTLIPRYDVTGAAITSAVSYTVNAIFLFVFFIKEANFKSNDFILRRSEIRNYIAELKQQFSKQNTDNE
;
A
#
# COMPACT_ATOMS: atom_id res chain seq x y z
N MET A 1 -22.22 -6.07 -10.08
CA MET A 1 -21.32 -5.54 -9.04
C MET A 1 -20.30 -6.58 -8.55
N PHE A 2 -20.73 -7.77 -8.14
CA PHE A 2 -19.87 -8.82 -7.58
C PHE A 2 -18.77 -9.31 -8.55
N LYS A 3 -19.07 -9.51 -9.84
CA LYS A 3 -18.10 -9.88 -10.88
C LYS A 3 -16.96 -8.86 -11.00
N LYS A 4 -17.26 -7.55 -10.81
CA LYS A 4 -16.23 -6.49 -10.76
C LYS A 4 -15.33 -6.64 -9.52
N ILE A 5 -15.89 -7.02 -8.37
CA ILE A 5 -15.14 -7.24 -7.12
C ILE A 5 -14.22 -8.44 -7.23
N ILE A 6 -14.72 -9.59 -7.72
CA ILE A 6 -13.90 -10.79 -7.93
C ILE A 6 -12.77 -10.54 -8.91
N ASN A 7 -13.04 -9.84 -10.02
CA ASN A 7 -12.02 -9.49 -11.00
C ASN A 7 -10.94 -8.59 -10.39
N THR A 8 -11.33 -7.59 -9.60
CA THR A 8 -10.36 -6.70 -8.93
C THR A 8 -9.54 -7.46 -7.90
N PHE A 9 -10.16 -8.39 -7.16
CA PHE A 9 -9.46 -9.25 -6.21
C PHE A 9 -8.46 -10.18 -6.91
N GLY A 10 -8.88 -10.86 -7.99
CA GLY A 10 -7.99 -11.67 -8.81
C GLY A 10 -6.81 -10.87 -9.38
N THR A 11 -7.07 -9.66 -9.88
CA THR A 11 -6.05 -8.72 -10.35
C THR A 11 -5.02 -8.41 -9.26
N LYS A 12 -5.48 -8.10 -8.03
CA LYS A 12 -4.58 -7.78 -6.90
C LYS A 12 -3.74 -8.99 -6.48
N ILE A 13 -4.32 -10.18 -6.45
CA ILE A 13 -3.56 -11.42 -6.14
C ILE A 13 -2.49 -11.68 -7.21
N THR A 14 -2.87 -11.59 -8.48
CA THR A 14 -1.91 -11.79 -9.59
C THR A 14 -0.78 -10.77 -9.51
N ALA A 15 -1.09 -9.49 -9.28
CA ALA A 15 -0.08 -8.45 -9.10
C ALA A 15 0.83 -8.74 -7.88
N ALA A 16 0.26 -9.22 -6.77
CA ALA A 16 1.02 -9.59 -5.58
C ALA A 16 2.00 -10.75 -5.84
N VAL A 17 1.56 -11.78 -6.59
CA VAL A 17 2.42 -12.90 -6.98
C VAL A 17 3.58 -12.41 -7.87
N ILE A 18 3.29 -11.57 -8.88
CA ILE A 18 4.34 -11.01 -9.75
C ILE A 18 5.31 -10.14 -8.92
N ASN A 19 4.82 -9.30 -8.02
CA ASN A 19 5.67 -8.48 -7.14
C ASN A 19 6.54 -9.35 -6.22
N PHE A 20 6.03 -10.47 -5.73
CA PHE A 20 6.82 -11.43 -4.98
C PHE A 20 7.95 -12.04 -5.85
N MET A 21 7.65 -12.43 -7.10
CA MET A 21 8.68 -12.91 -8.04
C MET A 21 9.73 -11.84 -8.34
N ILE A 22 9.30 -10.58 -8.50
CA ILE A 22 10.23 -9.44 -8.64
C ILE A 22 11.13 -9.31 -7.42
N ALA A 23 10.57 -9.40 -6.20
CA ALA A 23 11.35 -9.31 -4.97
C ALA A 23 12.40 -10.44 -4.87
N VAL A 24 12.02 -11.66 -5.24
CA VAL A 24 12.95 -12.81 -5.30
C VAL A 24 14.06 -12.58 -6.32
N LEU A 25 13.68 -12.21 -7.57
CA LEU A 25 14.66 -11.96 -8.64
C LEU A 25 15.67 -10.88 -8.26
N LEU A 26 15.18 -9.75 -7.73
CA LEU A 26 16.06 -8.64 -7.32
C LEU A 26 16.97 -9.05 -6.16
N SER A 27 16.49 -9.83 -5.20
CA SER A 27 17.29 -10.28 -4.07
C SER A 27 18.40 -11.24 -4.51
N GLN A 28 18.09 -12.17 -5.42
CA GLN A 28 19.08 -13.14 -5.92
C GLN A 28 20.13 -12.50 -6.84
N VAL A 29 19.75 -11.46 -7.59
CA VAL A 29 20.65 -10.83 -8.58
C VAL A 29 21.47 -9.70 -7.96
N LEU A 30 20.84 -8.84 -7.15
CA LEU A 30 21.49 -7.65 -6.60
C LEU A 30 22.13 -7.87 -5.23
N GLY A 31 21.84 -9.00 -4.57
CA GLY A 31 22.24 -9.24 -3.18
C GLY A 31 21.52 -8.29 -2.20
N ASP A 32 21.94 -8.31 -0.96
CA ASP A 32 21.34 -7.56 0.14
C ASP A 32 21.52 -6.03 0.00
N ALA A 33 22.72 -5.56 -0.30
CA ALA A 33 23.01 -4.13 -0.45
C ALA A 33 22.28 -3.50 -1.67
N GLY A 34 22.25 -4.21 -2.81
CA GLY A 34 21.52 -3.77 -3.99
C GLY A 34 20.00 -3.77 -3.75
N LYS A 35 19.49 -4.75 -3.01
CA LYS A 35 18.11 -4.82 -2.57
C LYS A 35 17.76 -3.68 -1.60
N GLY A 36 18.68 -3.32 -0.70
CA GLY A 36 18.56 -2.16 0.17
C GLY A 36 18.43 -0.86 -0.62
N THR A 37 19.30 -0.66 -1.60
CA THR A 37 19.24 0.50 -2.52
C THR A 37 17.89 0.55 -3.26
N GLN A 38 17.41 -0.59 -3.75
CA GLN A 38 16.09 -0.71 -4.39
C GLN A 38 14.94 -0.33 -3.44
N ALA A 39 14.99 -0.80 -2.19
CA ALA A 39 13.95 -0.51 -1.20
C ALA A 39 13.93 0.99 -0.85
N LEU A 40 15.08 1.62 -0.67
CA LEU A 40 15.22 3.05 -0.41
C LEU A 40 14.75 3.89 -1.60
N LEU A 41 15.11 3.51 -2.83
CA LEU A 41 14.66 4.18 -4.06
C LEU A 41 13.13 4.16 -4.16
N LEU A 42 12.51 2.99 -4.01
CA LEU A 42 11.05 2.86 -4.06
C LEU A 42 10.35 3.62 -2.92
N THR A 43 10.93 3.57 -1.71
CA THR A 43 10.40 4.30 -0.55
C THR A 43 10.47 5.81 -0.79
N THR A 44 11.54 6.30 -1.40
CA THR A 44 11.71 7.72 -1.72
C THR A 44 10.75 8.18 -2.82
N ILE A 45 10.53 7.38 -3.87
CA ILE A 45 9.47 7.62 -4.86
C ILE A 45 8.11 7.71 -4.17
N SER A 46 7.80 6.76 -3.28
CA SER A 46 6.53 6.74 -2.54
C SER A 46 6.35 7.97 -1.65
N PHE A 47 7.43 8.46 -1.05
CA PHE A 47 7.42 9.70 -0.25
C PHE A 47 7.03 10.92 -1.10
N ILE A 48 7.61 11.07 -2.30
CA ILE A 48 7.25 12.16 -3.23
C ILE A 48 5.79 12.04 -3.67
N LEU A 49 5.35 10.80 -3.96
CA LEU A 49 3.98 10.54 -4.41
C LEU A 49 2.93 10.96 -3.38
N ILE A 50 3.19 10.85 -2.07
CA ILE A 50 2.27 11.33 -1.04
C ILE A 50 1.94 12.81 -1.21
N PHE A 51 2.94 13.65 -1.48
CA PHE A 51 2.71 15.07 -1.74
C PHE A 51 2.02 15.32 -3.09
N SER A 52 2.38 14.55 -4.11
CA SER A 52 1.71 14.63 -5.41
C SER A 52 0.22 14.25 -5.31
N GLU A 53 -0.10 13.21 -4.55
CA GLU A 53 -1.46 12.69 -4.38
C GLU A 53 -2.40 13.60 -3.58
N ILE A 54 -1.90 14.69 -2.96
CA ILE A 54 -2.77 15.75 -2.43
C ILE A 54 -3.71 16.27 -3.52
N VAL A 55 -3.22 16.41 -4.75
CA VAL A 55 -4.02 16.88 -5.89
C VAL A 55 -4.33 15.75 -6.86
N CYS A 56 -3.43 14.77 -6.99
CA CYS A 56 -3.50 13.70 -7.99
C CYS A 56 -4.11 12.39 -7.46
N GLY A 57 -4.62 12.37 -6.22
CA GLY A 57 -5.11 11.19 -5.54
C GLY A 57 -6.63 10.98 -5.65
N GLU A 58 -7.24 10.57 -4.55
CA GLU A 58 -8.69 10.26 -4.46
C GLU A 58 -9.58 11.46 -4.82
N SER A 59 -9.11 12.69 -4.68
CA SER A 59 -9.80 13.91 -5.10
C SER A 59 -10.19 13.89 -6.58
N ILE A 60 -9.36 13.29 -7.46
CA ILE A 60 -9.69 13.14 -8.90
C ILE A 60 -10.93 12.25 -9.07
N VAL A 61 -11.00 11.12 -8.36
CA VAL A 61 -12.14 10.20 -8.44
C VAL A 61 -13.43 10.92 -8.10
N PHE A 62 -13.41 11.68 -6.99
CA PHE A 62 -14.58 12.44 -6.52
C PHE A 62 -14.97 13.57 -7.48
N LEU A 63 -14.00 14.26 -8.08
CA LEU A 63 -14.25 15.44 -8.92
C LEU A 63 -14.48 15.11 -10.41
N THR A 64 -14.17 13.89 -10.85
CA THR A 64 -14.35 13.45 -12.25
C THR A 64 -15.79 13.69 -12.78
N PRO A 65 -16.86 13.45 -12.02
CA PRO A 65 -18.21 13.75 -12.50
C PRO A 65 -18.57 15.24 -12.50
N HIS A 66 -17.83 16.08 -11.75
CA HIS A 66 -18.20 17.47 -11.47
C HIS A 66 -17.43 18.50 -12.30
N HIS A 67 -16.26 18.13 -12.85
CA HIS A 67 -15.38 19.03 -13.57
C HIS A 67 -14.89 18.42 -14.89
N PRO A 68 -14.62 19.23 -15.93
CA PRO A 68 -14.08 18.76 -17.19
C PRO A 68 -12.71 18.09 -17.02
N PHE A 69 -12.47 17.01 -17.75
CA PHE A 69 -11.22 16.25 -17.76
C PHE A 69 -9.98 17.15 -17.89
N LYS A 70 -10.01 18.09 -18.85
CA LYS A 70 -8.90 19.02 -19.10
C LYS A 70 -8.48 19.80 -17.86
N LYS A 71 -9.42 20.36 -17.10
CA LYS A 71 -9.12 21.19 -15.95
C LYS A 71 -8.46 20.40 -14.84
N ILE A 72 -9.00 19.21 -14.54
CA ILE A 72 -8.43 18.30 -13.54
C ILE A 72 -7.06 17.83 -14.01
N PHE A 73 -6.92 17.34 -15.26
CA PHE A 73 -5.69 16.80 -15.80
C PHE A 73 -4.55 17.82 -15.79
N VAL A 74 -4.80 19.03 -16.30
CA VAL A 74 -3.77 20.10 -16.36
C VAL A 74 -3.35 20.54 -14.95
N ALA A 75 -4.32 20.78 -14.05
CA ALA A 75 -4.02 21.16 -12.66
C ALA A 75 -3.20 20.09 -11.94
N SER A 76 -3.59 18.81 -12.09
CA SER A 76 -2.89 17.67 -11.48
C SER A 76 -1.50 17.47 -12.08
N THR A 77 -1.34 17.61 -13.39
CA THR A 77 -0.03 17.49 -14.06
C THR A 77 0.93 18.59 -13.64
N LEU A 78 0.47 19.85 -13.57
CA LEU A 78 1.31 20.98 -13.12
C LEU A 78 1.72 20.83 -11.65
N TRP A 79 0.78 20.39 -10.79
CA TRP A 79 1.08 20.11 -9.40
C TRP A 79 2.11 18.98 -9.24
N SER A 80 1.94 17.87 -9.95
CA SER A 80 2.88 16.74 -9.88
C SER A 80 4.26 17.11 -10.40
N ALA A 81 4.35 17.93 -11.43
CA ALA A 81 5.64 18.44 -11.93
C ALA A 81 6.33 19.35 -10.89
N LEU A 82 5.56 20.26 -10.25
CA LEU A 82 6.08 21.10 -9.20
C LEU A 82 6.60 20.27 -8.01
N VAL A 83 5.81 19.32 -7.54
CA VAL A 83 6.21 18.44 -6.41
C VAL A 83 7.44 17.62 -6.78
N ALA A 84 7.49 17.01 -7.96
CA ALA A 84 8.64 16.22 -8.40
C ALA A 84 9.92 17.05 -8.48
N LEU A 85 9.84 18.30 -8.94
CA LEU A 85 10.98 19.22 -8.99
C LEU A 85 11.42 19.66 -7.59
N VAL A 86 10.48 20.14 -6.76
CA VAL A 86 10.78 20.67 -5.42
C VAL A 86 11.27 19.57 -4.50
N MET A 87 10.53 18.46 -4.42
CA MET A 87 10.89 17.35 -3.55
C MET A 87 12.12 16.59 -4.07
N GLY A 88 12.23 16.39 -5.41
CA GLY A 88 13.40 15.80 -6.02
C GLY A 88 14.68 16.61 -5.77
N GLY A 89 14.63 17.93 -5.95
CA GLY A 89 15.75 18.82 -5.61
C GLY A 89 16.06 18.85 -4.11
N GLY A 90 15.03 18.74 -3.25
CA GLY A 90 15.15 18.75 -1.80
C GLY A 90 15.59 17.40 -1.18
N ILE A 91 15.50 16.29 -1.91
CA ILE A 91 15.86 14.95 -1.36
C ILE A 91 17.28 14.94 -0.80
N ARG A 92 18.24 15.55 -1.47
CA ARG A 92 19.63 15.59 -1.00
C ARG A 92 19.81 16.27 0.35
N LEU A 93 18.91 17.18 0.71
CA LEU A 93 18.93 17.85 2.02
C LEU A 93 18.43 16.90 3.12
N PHE A 94 17.43 16.06 2.81
CA PHE A 94 16.81 15.16 3.78
C PHE A 94 17.46 13.77 3.81
N TYR A 95 17.93 13.31 2.65
CA TYR A 95 18.56 11.99 2.51
C TYR A 95 19.82 12.07 1.60
N PRO A 96 20.96 12.51 2.16
CA PRO A 96 22.23 12.62 1.42
C PRO A 96 22.84 11.27 1.03
N GLY A 97 22.38 10.14 1.59
CA GLY A 97 22.85 8.79 1.29
C GLY A 97 22.44 8.23 -0.07
N LEU A 98 21.52 8.92 -0.81
CA LEU A 98 21.16 8.52 -2.16
C LEU A 98 22.17 9.09 -3.18
N GLU A 99 22.64 8.24 -4.10
CA GLU A 99 23.56 8.64 -5.16
C GLU A 99 22.95 9.76 -6.03
N PRO A 100 23.77 10.77 -6.44
CA PRO A 100 23.26 11.93 -7.19
C PRO A 100 22.48 11.57 -8.44
N ASP A 101 22.94 10.56 -9.19
CA ASP A 101 22.29 10.09 -10.42
C ASP A 101 20.92 9.48 -10.13
N LEU A 102 20.80 8.73 -9.04
CA LEU A 102 19.52 8.14 -8.63
C LEU A 102 18.51 9.19 -8.19
N VAL A 103 18.94 10.34 -7.64
CA VAL A 103 18.04 11.45 -7.28
C VAL A 103 17.27 11.98 -8.50
N VAL A 104 17.98 12.14 -9.63
CA VAL A 104 17.36 12.58 -10.89
C VAL A 104 16.34 11.56 -11.36
N HIS A 105 16.72 10.27 -11.35
CA HIS A 105 15.81 9.18 -11.74
C HIS A 105 14.58 9.10 -10.83
N VAL A 106 14.74 9.24 -9.51
CA VAL A 106 13.63 9.27 -8.55
C VAL A 106 12.65 10.39 -8.88
N SER A 107 13.14 11.60 -9.17
CA SER A 107 12.29 12.75 -9.50
C SER A 107 11.48 12.51 -10.77
N ILE A 108 12.13 12.04 -11.85
CA ILE A 108 11.47 11.76 -13.13
C ILE A 108 10.48 10.60 -12.99
N LEU A 109 10.88 9.51 -12.32
CA LEU A 109 10.02 8.34 -12.08
C LEU A 109 8.79 8.70 -11.25
N SER A 110 8.95 9.54 -10.22
CA SER A 110 7.82 10.02 -9.43
C SER A 110 6.83 10.82 -10.26
N PHE A 111 7.32 11.67 -11.16
CA PHE A 111 6.46 12.42 -12.08
C PHE A 111 5.71 11.49 -13.05
N ILE A 112 6.41 10.56 -13.72
CA ILE A 112 5.78 9.61 -14.65
C ILE A 112 4.78 8.70 -13.93
N SER A 113 5.13 8.22 -12.74
CA SER A 113 4.23 7.43 -11.90
C SER A 113 2.97 8.21 -11.55
N CYS A 114 3.11 9.50 -11.21
CA CYS A 114 1.97 10.36 -10.94
C CYS A 114 1.06 10.54 -12.16
N LEU A 115 1.63 10.73 -13.36
CA LEU A 115 0.85 10.80 -14.61
C LEU A 115 0.06 9.51 -14.88
N SER A 116 0.68 8.36 -14.63
CA SER A 116 0.00 7.06 -14.72
C SER A 116 -1.14 6.95 -13.70
N ASN A 117 -0.90 7.40 -12.45
CA ASN A 117 -1.91 7.43 -11.39
C ASN A 117 -3.09 8.35 -11.73
N ILE A 118 -2.85 9.53 -12.30
CA ILE A 118 -3.92 10.44 -12.74
C ILE A 118 -4.87 9.71 -13.70
N ASN A 119 -4.35 9.02 -14.72
CA ASN A 119 -5.16 8.25 -15.66
C ASN A 119 -5.93 7.12 -14.97
N PHE A 120 -5.28 6.40 -14.07
CA PHE A 120 -5.93 5.36 -13.26
C PHE A 120 -7.11 5.92 -12.44
N ARG A 121 -6.92 7.06 -11.76
CA ARG A 121 -7.97 7.71 -10.96
C ARG A 121 -9.14 8.17 -11.83
N PHE A 122 -8.90 8.69 -13.04
CA PHE A 122 -9.97 9.00 -14.00
C PHE A 122 -10.75 7.76 -14.41
N LEU A 123 -10.09 6.63 -14.70
CA LEU A 123 -10.78 5.38 -15.03
C LEU A 123 -11.67 4.90 -13.88
N VAL A 124 -11.19 5.02 -12.63
CA VAL A 124 -11.97 4.71 -11.43
C VAL A 124 -13.14 5.67 -11.27
N GLY A 125 -12.91 6.98 -11.42
CA GLY A 125 -13.96 8.02 -11.32
C GLY A 125 -15.04 7.90 -12.40
N LYS A 126 -14.72 7.30 -13.54
CA LYS A 126 -15.67 6.94 -14.62
C LYS A 126 -16.31 5.56 -14.43
N GLU A 127 -16.05 4.87 -13.32
CA GLU A 127 -16.51 3.50 -13.04
C GLU A 127 -16.02 2.43 -14.04
N GLU A 128 -14.97 2.75 -14.83
CA GLU A 128 -14.36 1.84 -15.79
C GLU A 128 -13.36 0.90 -15.10
N ILE A 129 -13.81 0.16 -14.08
CA ILE A 129 -13.00 -0.65 -13.20
C ILE A 129 -12.19 -1.73 -13.94
N HIS A 130 -12.75 -2.30 -15.02
CA HIS A 130 -12.01 -3.29 -15.82
C HIS A 130 -10.74 -2.68 -16.45
N LYS A 131 -10.85 -1.47 -17.01
CA LYS A 131 -9.71 -0.76 -17.60
C LYS A 131 -8.69 -0.38 -16.51
N ALA A 132 -9.15 0.06 -15.35
CA ALA A 132 -8.30 0.34 -14.21
C ALA A 132 -7.53 -0.92 -13.74
N ASN A 133 -8.16 -2.08 -13.72
CA ASN A 133 -7.53 -3.36 -13.37
C ASN A 133 -6.42 -3.76 -14.37
N TYR A 134 -6.63 -3.57 -15.68
CA TYR A 134 -5.57 -3.81 -16.67
C TYR A 134 -4.36 -2.91 -16.45
N ASN A 135 -4.60 -1.63 -16.13
CA ASN A 135 -3.52 -0.70 -15.82
C ASN A 135 -2.73 -1.12 -14.57
N THR A 136 -3.41 -1.62 -13.55
CA THR A 136 -2.78 -2.15 -12.33
C THR A 136 -1.91 -3.38 -12.59
N LEU A 137 -2.30 -4.27 -13.50
CA LEU A 137 -1.51 -5.47 -13.85
C LEU A 137 -0.33 -5.15 -14.76
N LEU A 138 -0.47 -4.17 -15.65
CA LEU A 138 0.56 -3.87 -16.63
C LEU A 138 1.89 -3.46 -15.97
N GLN A 139 1.84 -2.68 -14.87
CA GLN A 139 3.05 -2.23 -14.18
C GLN A 139 3.96 -3.38 -13.73
N PRO A 140 3.50 -4.33 -12.89
CA PRO A 140 4.36 -5.43 -12.45
C PRO A 140 4.73 -6.38 -13.59
N VAL A 141 3.87 -6.53 -14.63
CA VAL A 141 4.20 -7.34 -15.81
C VAL A 141 5.33 -6.72 -16.61
N LEU A 142 5.27 -5.43 -16.92
CA LEU A 142 6.35 -4.75 -17.63
C LEU A 142 7.64 -4.72 -16.81
N LEU A 143 7.53 -4.53 -15.51
CA LEU A 143 8.68 -4.55 -14.62
C LEU A 143 9.38 -5.92 -14.64
N ILE A 144 8.65 -7.02 -14.41
CA ILE A 144 9.26 -8.36 -14.41
C ILE A 144 9.86 -8.72 -15.76
N LEU A 145 9.20 -8.38 -16.87
CA LEU A 145 9.70 -8.62 -18.23
C LEU A 145 11.00 -7.85 -18.48
N THR A 146 11.05 -6.56 -18.13
CA THR A 146 12.25 -5.74 -18.30
C THR A 146 13.41 -6.25 -17.44
N LEU A 147 13.13 -6.64 -16.19
CA LEU A 147 14.13 -7.21 -15.30
C LEU A 147 14.67 -8.55 -15.83
N THR A 148 13.78 -9.40 -16.34
CA THR A 148 14.17 -10.68 -16.95
C THR A 148 15.11 -10.45 -18.13
N VAL A 149 14.77 -9.52 -19.02
CA VAL A 149 15.63 -9.17 -20.15
C VAL A 149 16.97 -8.61 -19.67
N TYR A 150 16.95 -7.66 -18.75
CA TYR A 150 18.18 -6.97 -18.30
C TYR A 150 19.12 -7.90 -17.56
N TYR A 151 18.61 -8.68 -16.60
CA TYR A 151 19.45 -9.52 -15.73
C TYR A 151 19.77 -10.88 -16.34
N LEU A 152 18.82 -11.53 -17.02
CA LEU A 152 19.02 -12.89 -17.52
C LEU A 152 19.55 -12.91 -18.95
N LEU A 153 19.09 -12.01 -19.85
CA LEU A 153 19.56 -11.99 -21.23
C LEU A 153 20.81 -11.11 -21.41
N LEU A 154 20.81 -9.87 -20.87
CA LEU A 154 21.95 -8.97 -20.98
C LEU A 154 23.02 -9.24 -19.91
N LYS A 155 22.74 -10.06 -18.90
CA LYS A 155 23.63 -10.49 -17.82
C LYS A 155 24.27 -9.32 -17.03
N LYS A 156 23.59 -8.17 -16.97
CA LYS A 156 23.99 -7.04 -16.12
C LYS A 156 23.38 -7.21 -14.75
N THR A 157 24.12 -6.84 -13.68
CA THR A 157 23.70 -7.07 -12.28
C THR A 157 23.74 -5.79 -11.43
N ASP A 158 23.45 -4.65 -12.05
CA ASP A 158 23.42 -3.35 -11.39
C ASP A 158 21.97 -2.87 -11.09
N ILE A 159 21.86 -1.83 -10.26
CA ILE A 159 20.57 -1.24 -9.88
C ILE A 159 19.83 -0.58 -11.04
N TYR A 160 20.54 -0.21 -12.11
CA TYR A 160 19.94 0.46 -13.27
C TYR A 160 18.96 -0.43 -14.03
N GLY A 161 19.10 -1.77 -13.96
CA GLY A 161 18.09 -2.70 -14.45
C GLY A 161 16.72 -2.47 -13.81
N TYR A 162 16.69 -2.22 -12.51
CA TYR A 162 15.45 -1.88 -11.79
C TYR A 162 14.93 -0.49 -12.18
N VAL A 163 15.80 0.51 -12.29
CA VAL A 163 15.44 1.88 -12.72
C VAL A 163 14.81 1.85 -14.13
N ILE A 164 15.43 1.17 -15.09
CA ILE A 164 14.89 1.00 -16.45
C ILE A 164 13.55 0.25 -16.41
N GLY A 165 13.44 -0.78 -15.58
CA GLY A 165 12.19 -1.52 -15.38
C GLY A 165 11.06 -0.63 -14.86
N LEU A 166 11.35 0.28 -13.93
CA LEU A 166 10.37 1.27 -13.46
C LEU A 166 9.95 2.26 -14.55
N TYR A 167 10.89 2.73 -15.37
CA TYR A 167 10.55 3.56 -16.54
C TYR A 167 9.60 2.83 -17.49
N ALA A 168 9.92 1.58 -17.83
CA ALA A 168 9.06 0.76 -18.70
C ALA A 168 7.67 0.55 -18.08
N ALA A 169 7.61 0.24 -16.78
CA ALA A 169 6.38 -0.01 -16.06
C ALA A 169 5.48 1.26 -15.96
N TYR A 170 6.04 2.37 -15.50
CA TYR A 170 5.27 3.59 -15.28
C TYR A 170 4.89 4.28 -16.59
N PHE A 171 5.83 4.37 -17.55
CA PHE A 171 5.56 4.96 -18.84
C PHE A 171 4.61 4.10 -19.69
N GLY A 172 4.80 2.78 -19.71
CA GLY A 172 3.88 1.86 -20.38
C GLY A 172 2.46 1.93 -19.79
N SER A 173 2.34 2.00 -18.47
CA SER A 173 1.06 2.18 -17.78
C SER A 173 0.42 3.54 -18.10
N PHE A 174 1.22 4.61 -18.18
CA PHE A 174 0.75 5.93 -18.61
C PHE A 174 0.21 5.89 -20.05
N LEU A 175 0.95 5.29 -20.99
CA LEU A 175 0.52 5.16 -22.39
C LEU A 175 -0.76 4.35 -22.54
N LEU A 176 -0.88 3.24 -21.78
CA LEU A 176 -2.12 2.46 -21.76
C LEU A 176 -3.29 3.31 -21.25
N GLY A 177 -3.07 4.09 -20.18
CA GLY A 177 -4.08 5.01 -19.65
C GLY A 177 -4.50 6.07 -20.67
N VAL A 178 -3.56 6.68 -21.38
CA VAL A 178 -3.82 7.62 -22.49
C VAL A 178 -4.65 6.96 -23.60
N TRP A 179 -4.30 5.74 -24.00
CA TRP A 179 -5.05 4.99 -25.01
C TRP A 179 -6.49 4.69 -24.55
N MET A 180 -6.67 4.30 -23.30
CA MET A 180 -8.00 4.03 -22.73
C MET A 180 -8.86 5.28 -22.61
N LEU A 181 -8.25 6.44 -22.33
CA LEU A 181 -8.90 7.75 -22.20
C LEU A 181 -8.77 8.61 -23.47
N ARG A 182 -8.47 7.99 -24.62
CA ARG A 182 -8.16 8.70 -25.88
C ARG A 182 -9.18 9.76 -26.29
N GLN A 183 -10.46 9.52 -26.04
CA GLN A 183 -11.52 10.48 -26.36
C GLN A 183 -11.38 11.76 -25.53
N GLU A 184 -11.07 11.65 -24.25
CA GLU A 184 -10.84 12.79 -23.36
C GLU A 184 -9.59 13.58 -23.77
N TYR A 185 -8.52 12.87 -24.12
CA TYR A 185 -7.29 13.49 -24.60
C TYR A 185 -7.47 14.23 -25.95
N LEU A 186 -8.29 13.72 -26.87
CA LEU A 186 -8.63 14.41 -28.12
C LEU A 186 -9.42 15.70 -27.88
N HIS A 187 -10.21 15.75 -26.79
CA HIS A 187 -10.98 16.94 -26.44
C HIS A 187 -10.18 17.98 -25.62
N LEU A 188 -8.95 17.63 -25.15
CA LEU A 188 -8.10 18.56 -24.38
C LEU A 188 -7.88 19.92 -25.08
N PHE A 189 -7.73 19.92 -26.41
CA PHE A 189 -7.43 21.12 -27.18
C PHE A 189 -8.67 21.92 -27.61
N LYS A 190 -9.88 21.37 -27.43
CA LYS A 190 -11.13 22.01 -27.87
C LYS A 190 -11.73 22.96 -26.84
N ASP A 191 -11.47 22.74 -25.55
CA ASP A 191 -11.99 23.56 -24.46
C ASP A 191 -11.15 24.82 -24.29
N LYS A 192 -11.80 26.01 -24.35
CA LYS A 192 -11.14 27.33 -24.24
C LYS A 192 -11.20 27.94 -22.83
N ASP A 193 -11.95 27.32 -21.91
CA ASP A 193 -12.09 27.84 -20.54
C ASP A 193 -10.78 27.66 -19.75
N ARG A 194 -10.22 28.79 -19.29
CA ARG A 194 -8.92 28.86 -18.60
C ARG A 194 -9.03 29.02 -17.07
N ASN A 195 -10.24 28.94 -16.51
CA ASN A 195 -10.36 29.09 -15.06
C ASN A 195 -10.05 27.79 -14.32
N TYR A 196 -8.81 27.61 -13.91
CA TYR A 196 -8.33 26.44 -13.16
C TYR A 196 -8.37 26.62 -11.64
N SER A 197 -8.55 27.86 -11.14
CA SER A 197 -8.43 28.19 -9.72
C SER A 197 -9.45 27.43 -8.86
N ILE A 198 -10.69 27.35 -9.32
CA ILE A 198 -11.77 26.65 -8.59
C ILE A 198 -11.43 25.16 -8.48
N VAL A 199 -11.06 24.53 -9.62
CA VAL A 199 -10.75 23.10 -9.66
C VAL A 199 -9.54 22.76 -8.80
N LEU A 200 -8.49 23.59 -8.84
CA LEU A 200 -7.30 23.40 -7.99
C LEU A 200 -7.64 23.49 -6.50
N LYS A 201 -8.49 24.48 -6.13
CA LYS A 201 -8.95 24.66 -4.75
C LYS A 201 -9.75 23.42 -4.28
N ASP A 202 -10.62 22.90 -5.12
CA ASP A 202 -11.43 21.71 -4.79
C ASP A 202 -10.55 20.47 -4.68
N LEU A 203 -9.63 20.24 -5.64
CA LEU A 203 -8.66 19.14 -5.58
C LEU A 203 -7.84 19.18 -4.28
N PHE A 204 -7.34 20.36 -3.93
CA PHE A 204 -6.55 20.54 -2.71
C PHE A 204 -7.38 20.32 -1.45
N LYS A 205 -8.59 20.86 -1.39
CA LYS A 205 -9.51 20.72 -0.24
C LYS A 205 -9.84 19.27 0.07
N TYR A 206 -10.23 18.50 -0.96
CA TYR A 206 -10.60 17.10 -0.77
C TYR A 206 -9.40 16.17 -0.59
N GLY A 207 -8.28 16.47 -1.24
CA GLY A 207 -7.10 15.63 -1.19
C GLY A 207 -6.23 15.82 0.06
N PHE A 208 -6.07 17.06 0.55
CA PHE A 208 -5.18 17.36 1.68
C PHE A 208 -5.56 16.60 2.96
N LEU A 209 -6.85 16.60 3.31
CA LEU A 209 -7.33 15.87 4.50
C LEU A 209 -7.10 14.36 4.39
N ASN A 210 -7.32 13.81 3.20
CA ASN A 210 -7.10 12.39 2.96
C ASN A 210 -5.61 12.01 3.04
N GLN A 211 -4.74 12.83 2.45
CA GLN A 211 -3.30 12.56 2.41
C GLN A 211 -2.58 12.77 3.76
N THR A 212 -3.15 13.55 4.67
CA THR A 212 -2.57 13.68 6.03
C THR A 212 -2.46 12.33 6.74
N GLY A 213 -3.47 11.48 6.64
CA GLY A 213 -3.44 10.13 7.19
C GLY A 213 -2.38 9.24 6.53
N HIS A 214 -2.27 9.29 5.19
CA HIS A 214 -1.26 8.54 4.43
C HIS A 214 0.17 9.00 4.74
N PHE A 215 0.38 10.30 4.91
CA PHE A 215 1.68 10.86 5.31
C PHE A 215 2.15 10.30 6.66
N VAL A 216 1.30 10.36 7.68
CA VAL A 216 1.60 9.82 9.00
C VAL A 216 1.88 8.31 8.93
N GLN A 217 1.03 7.58 8.20
CA GLN A 217 1.18 6.14 8.05
C GLN A 217 2.46 5.74 7.30
N PHE A 218 2.90 6.54 6.33
CA PHE A 218 4.16 6.32 5.63
C PHE A 218 5.35 6.33 6.59
N PHE A 219 5.45 7.35 7.44
CA PHE A 219 6.53 7.40 8.43
C PHE A 219 6.47 6.24 9.41
N ASN A 220 5.27 5.88 9.84
CA ASN A 220 5.07 4.72 10.70
C ASN A 220 5.60 3.42 10.07
N LEU A 221 5.39 3.21 8.78
CA LEU A 221 5.77 1.98 8.09
C LEU A 221 7.19 2.00 7.51
N ARG A 222 7.74 3.15 7.15
CA ARG A 222 8.95 3.24 6.30
C ARG A 222 10.12 4.01 6.91
N LEU A 223 9.91 4.75 8.02
CA LEU A 223 11.00 5.52 8.66
C LEU A 223 12.19 4.63 9.04
N SER A 224 11.93 3.40 9.49
CA SER A 224 12.97 2.44 9.88
C SER A 224 13.95 2.12 8.73
N TYR A 225 13.54 2.22 7.45
CA TYR A 225 14.43 1.98 6.31
C TYR A 225 15.50 3.07 6.21
N TYR A 226 15.12 4.33 6.37
CA TYR A 226 16.07 5.46 6.36
C TYR A 226 16.99 5.46 7.59
N LEU A 227 16.45 5.06 8.75
CA LEU A 227 17.25 4.96 9.97
C LEU A 227 18.27 3.81 9.90
N LEU A 228 17.91 2.66 9.33
CA LEU A 228 18.84 1.56 9.09
C LEU A 228 19.97 1.96 8.13
N ASP A 229 19.64 2.62 7.02
CA ASP A 229 20.68 3.08 6.09
C ASP A 229 21.60 4.13 6.72
N ARG A 230 21.04 5.03 7.55
CA ARG A 230 21.79 6.09 8.21
C ARG A 230 22.73 5.58 9.28
N TYR A 231 22.31 4.61 10.08
CA TYR A 231 23.05 4.15 11.27
C TYR A 231 23.83 2.88 11.04
N ILE A 232 23.44 2.05 10.09
CA ILE A 232 24.02 0.74 9.83
C ILE A 232 24.54 0.70 8.39
N ASP A 233 23.76 0.17 7.44
CA ASP A 233 24.10 0.11 6.01
C ASP A 233 22.91 -0.34 5.14
N LYS A 234 23.12 -0.33 3.81
CA LYS A 234 22.13 -0.74 2.82
C LYS A 234 21.83 -2.24 2.81
N ALA A 235 22.78 -3.08 3.21
CA ALA A 235 22.60 -4.53 3.27
C ALA A 235 21.52 -4.90 4.30
N HIS A 236 21.59 -4.30 5.48
CA HIS A 236 20.60 -4.47 6.53
C HIS A 236 19.21 -3.94 6.10
N VAL A 237 19.15 -2.83 5.35
CA VAL A 237 17.89 -2.35 4.75
C VAL A 237 17.32 -3.39 3.79
N GLY A 238 18.14 -4.02 2.97
CA GLY A 238 17.72 -5.06 2.01
C GLY A 238 17.08 -6.25 2.70
N VAL A 239 17.74 -6.83 3.69
CA VAL A 239 17.22 -7.96 4.46
C VAL A 239 15.94 -7.59 5.21
N PHE A 240 15.92 -6.42 5.86
CA PHE A 240 14.78 -5.91 6.60
C PHE A 240 13.58 -5.67 5.69
N SER A 241 13.78 -5.00 4.54
CA SER A 241 12.70 -4.67 3.60
C SER A 241 12.03 -5.91 3.02
N ASN A 242 12.80 -6.97 2.72
CA ASN A 242 12.25 -8.24 2.28
C ASN A 242 11.45 -8.94 3.40
N ALA A 243 11.99 -8.98 4.62
CA ALA A 243 11.32 -9.58 5.76
C ALA A 243 9.98 -8.87 6.05
N VAL A 244 9.99 -7.53 6.04
CA VAL A 244 8.77 -6.70 6.19
C VAL A 244 7.78 -6.99 5.05
N SER A 245 8.22 -7.01 3.79
CA SER A 245 7.34 -7.24 2.64
C SER A 245 6.67 -8.62 2.71
N VAL A 246 7.40 -9.66 3.10
CA VAL A 246 6.86 -11.01 3.29
C VAL A 246 5.85 -11.03 4.46
N ALA A 247 6.19 -10.42 5.59
CA ALA A 247 5.30 -10.39 6.75
C ALA A 247 4.04 -9.54 6.49
N GLU A 248 4.18 -8.36 5.89
CA GLU A 248 3.07 -7.47 5.51
C GLU A 248 2.14 -8.09 4.46
N SER A 249 2.59 -9.07 3.67
CA SER A 249 1.73 -9.76 2.69
C SER A 249 0.50 -10.42 3.32
N ILE A 250 0.57 -10.76 4.61
CA ILE A 250 -0.57 -11.30 5.38
C ILE A 250 -1.73 -10.27 5.45
N TRP A 251 -1.43 -8.98 5.39
CA TRP A 251 -2.45 -7.93 5.42
C TRP A 251 -3.39 -7.94 4.20
N ILE A 252 -3.05 -8.66 3.13
CA ILE A 252 -3.95 -8.90 1.99
C ILE A 252 -5.24 -9.58 2.48
N ILE A 253 -5.14 -10.50 3.43
CA ILE A 253 -6.28 -11.19 4.04
C ILE A 253 -7.19 -10.17 4.74
N SER A 254 -6.59 -9.38 5.64
CA SER A 254 -7.30 -8.36 6.42
C SER A 254 -7.93 -7.29 5.55
N SER A 255 -7.19 -6.78 4.55
CA SER A 255 -7.67 -5.75 3.63
C SER A 255 -8.85 -6.23 2.79
N SER A 256 -8.84 -7.52 2.41
CA SER A 256 -9.94 -8.13 1.64
C SER A 256 -11.23 -8.24 2.47
N ILE A 257 -11.10 -8.68 3.71
CA ILE A 257 -12.22 -8.79 4.67
C ILE A 257 -12.74 -7.38 4.99
N ALA A 258 -11.84 -6.44 5.28
CA ALA A 258 -12.15 -5.06 5.66
C ALA A 258 -12.91 -4.31 4.56
N LEU A 259 -12.59 -4.55 3.29
CA LEU A 259 -13.31 -3.92 2.16
C LEU A 259 -14.78 -4.35 2.10
N VAL A 260 -15.06 -5.64 2.30
CA VAL A 260 -16.44 -6.17 2.35
C VAL A 260 -17.17 -5.64 3.57
N GLN A 261 -16.50 -5.61 4.72
CA GLN A 261 -17.02 -5.03 5.95
C GLN A 261 -17.40 -3.55 5.78
N TYR A 262 -16.52 -2.75 5.20
CA TYR A 262 -16.75 -1.32 4.95
C TYR A 262 -18.03 -1.08 4.16
N ALA A 263 -18.22 -1.83 3.05
CA ALA A 263 -19.42 -1.71 2.23
C ALA A 263 -20.71 -2.08 2.99
N ARG A 264 -20.67 -3.10 3.86
CA ARG A 264 -21.83 -3.48 4.69
C ARG A 264 -22.14 -2.45 5.77
N ILE A 265 -21.12 -1.90 6.43
CA ILE A 265 -21.27 -0.92 7.50
C ILE A 265 -21.78 0.42 6.95
N ALA A 266 -21.23 0.88 5.82
CA ALA A 266 -21.64 2.14 5.18
C ALA A 266 -23.13 2.16 4.74
N ASN A 267 -23.72 0.97 4.51
CA ASN A 267 -25.12 0.81 4.14
C ASN A 267 -26.01 0.31 5.30
N ALA A 268 -25.48 0.23 6.52
CA ALA A 268 -26.23 -0.26 7.66
C ALA A 268 -26.72 0.89 8.54
N ASP A 269 -28.02 0.94 8.81
CA ASP A 269 -28.60 1.92 9.75
C ASP A 269 -28.43 1.51 11.22
N ASN A 270 -28.04 0.25 11.49
CA ASN A 270 -27.93 -0.30 12.82
C ASN A 270 -26.47 -0.37 13.30
N ARG A 271 -26.14 0.44 14.29
CA ARG A 271 -24.81 0.51 14.89
C ARG A 271 -24.41 -0.79 15.63
N GLU A 272 -25.35 -1.44 16.30
CA GLU A 272 -25.09 -2.70 17.00
C GLU A 272 -24.72 -3.81 16.02
N TYR A 273 -25.41 -3.89 14.87
CA TYR A 273 -25.05 -4.79 13.79
C TYR A 273 -23.62 -4.53 13.28
N ALA A 274 -23.28 -3.26 13.02
CA ALA A 274 -21.95 -2.86 12.55
C ALA A 274 -20.86 -3.27 13.55
N GLN A 275 -21.10 -3.10 14.86
CA GLN A 275 -20.18 -3.49 15.92
C GLN A 275 -20.01 -5.01 16.02
N ARG A 276 -21.10 -5.78 15.99
CA ARG A 276 -21.05 -7.26 16.03
C ARG A 276 -20.34 -7.83 14.82
N LEU A 277 -20.71 -7.34 13.62
CA LEU A 277 -20.05 -7.72 12.37
C LEU A 277 -18.52 -7.47 12.45
N THR A 278 -18.12 -6.30 12.97
CA THR A 278 -16.71 -5.94 13.12
C THR A 278 -15.98 -6.87 14.06
N LEU A 279 -16.57 -7.19 15.22
CA LEU A 279 -15.97 -8.10 16.19
C LEU A 279 -15.77 -9.50 15.60
N ASP A 280 -16.79 -10.03 14.94
CA ASP A 280 -16.75 -11.38 14.38
C ASP A 280 -15.73 -11.47 13.22
N LEU A 281 -15.71 -10.48 12.34
CA LEU A 281 -14.70 -10.41 11.27
C LEU A 281 -13.29 -10.22 11.81
N THR A 282 -13.11 -9.50 12.91
CA THR A 282 -11.80 -9.37 13.59
C THR A 282 -11.33 -10.73 14.11
N LYS A 283 -12.20 -11.51 14.77
CA LYS A 283 -11.88 -12.86 15.25
C LYS A 283 -11.47 -13.80 14.13
N ILE A 284 -12.24 -13.83 13.05
CA ILE A 284 -11.96 -14.67 11.86
C ILE A 284 -10.65 -14.23 11.21
N CYS A 285 -10.47 -12.94 11.01
CA CYS A 285 -9.26 -12.37 10.43
C CYS A 285 -8.02 -12.73 11.25
N LEU A 286 -8.08 -12.57 12.57
CA LEU A 286 -6.99 -12.93 13.47
C LEU A 286 -6.65 -14.42 13.41
N ALA A 287 -7.65 -15.30 13.38
CA ALA A 287 -7.43 -16.75 13.33
C ALA A 287 -6.70 -17.15 12.03
N ILE A 288 -7.14 -16.62 10.88
CA ILE A 288 -6.52 -16.92 9.57
C ILE A 288 -5.12 -16.32 9.50
N SER A 289 -4.96 -15.05 9.92
CA SER A 289 -3.67 -14.36 9.90
C SER A 289 -2.67 -14.97 10.88
N ALA A 290 -3.14 -15.44 12.05
CA ALA A 290 -2.30 -16.16 13.02
C ALA A 290 -1.78 -17.46 12.44
N LEU A 291 -2.62 -18.25 11.76
CA LEU A 291 -2.18 -19.46 11.07
C LEU A 291 -1.11 -19.14 10.01
N ALA A 292 -1.34 -18.11 9.19
CA ALA A 292 -0.40 -17.71 8.14
C ALA A 292 0.94 -17.23 8.72
N ILE A 293 0.94 -16.40 9.78
CA ILE A 293 2.18 -15.91 10.39
C ILE A 293 2.94 -17.02 11.13
N ILE A 294 2.23 -17.95 11.76
CA ILE A 294 2.86 -19.11 12.40
C ILE A 294 3.61 -19.94 11.35
N VAL A 295 3.00 -20.19 10.18
CA VAL A 295 3.69 -20.88 9.08
C VAL A 295 4.97 -20.15 8.69
N LEU A 296 4.95 -18.81 8.50
CA LEU A 296 6.16 -18.04 8.20
C LEU A 296 7.21 -18.09 9.32
N CYS A 297 6.79 -18.07 10.60
CA CYS A 297 7.71 -18.14 11.73
C CYS A 297 8.38 -19.52 11.89
N LEU A 298 7.71 -20.59 11.46
CA LEU A 298 8.24 -21.96 11.52
C LEU A 298 9.24 -22.26 10.40
N LEU A 299 9.23 -21.47 9.32
CA LEU A 299 10.20 -21.64 8.23
C LEU A 299 11.63 -21.35 8.71
N PRO A 300 12.58 -22.24 8.43
CA PRO A 300 13.97 -22.06 8.86
C PRO A 300 14.68 -20.98 8.04
N SER A 301 15.78 -20.44 8.56
CA SER A 301 16.62 -19.46 7.86
C SER A 301 17.10 -19.95 6.49
N SER A 302 17.36 -21.25 6.35
CA SER A 302 17.75 -21.87 5.09
C SER A 302 16.69 -21.76 4.00
N PHE A 303 15.40 -21.75 4.36
CA PHE A 303 14.31 -21.57 3.41
C PHE A 303 14.33 -20.15 2.79
N TYR A 304 14.51 -19.12 3.63
CA TYR A 304 14.61 -17.74 3.16
C TYR A 304 15.88 -17.52 2.34
N ALA A 305 17.01 -18.09 2.77
CA ALA A 305 18.25 -18.06 2.02
C ALA A 305 18.15 -18.77 0.66
N PHE A 306 17.42 -19.87 0.57
CA PHE A 306 17.17 -20.56 -0.69
C PHE A 306 16.34 -19.73 -1.68
N ILE A 307 15.29 -19.07 -1.20
CA ILE A 307 14.40 -18.27 -2.07
C ILE A 307 15.02 -16.94 -2.46
N PHE A 308 15.55 -16.18 -1.49
CA PHE A 308 15.98 -14.79 -1.69
C PHE A 308 17.48 -14.63 -1.92
N GLY A 309 18.29 -15.67 -1.65
CA GLY A 309 19.74 -15.64 -1.70
C GLY A 309 20.35 -15.82 -0.31
N ARG A 310 21.64 -16.21 -0.28
CA ARG A 310 22.34 -16.61 0.97
C ARG A 310 22.34 -15.54 2.05
N ASP A 311 22.41 -14.27 1.66
CA ASP A 311 22.49 -13.12 2.56
C ASP A 311 21.18 -12.87 3.32
N PHE A 312 20.06 -13.43 2.84
CA PHE A 312 18.72 -13.20 3.38
C PHE A 312 18.29 -14.21 4.46
N GLY A 313 19.15 -15.08 4.93
CA GLY A 313 18.83 -16.02 6.03
C GLY A 313 18.36 -15.35 7.31
N GLY A 314 18.83 -14.12 7.59
CA GLY A 314 18.40 -13.29 8.72
C GLY A 314 16.93 -12.89 8.73
N MET A 315 16.22 -12.98 7.59
CA MET A 315 14.79 -12.68 7.49
C MET A 315 13.94 -13.48 8.48
N ALA A 316 14.28 -14.76 8.74
CA ALA A 316 13.55 -15.60 9.68
C ALA A 316 13.48 -15.01 11.09
N HIS A 317 14.56 -14.44 11.58
CA HIS A 317 14.62 -13.77 12.89
C HIS A 317 13.75 -12.50 12.88
N ILE A 318 13.87 -11.69 11.87
CA ILE A 318 13.10 -10.44 11.72
C ILE A 318 11.60 -10.72 11.67
N ILE A 319 11.16 -11.72 10.88
CA ILE A 319 9.76 -12.10 10.74
C ILE A 319 9.17 -12.54 12.09
N ARG A 320 9.93 -13.32 12.89
CA ARG A 320 9.50 -13.73 14.22
C ARG A 320 9.27 -12.56 15.17
N ILE A 321 10.13 -11.54 15.12
CA ILE A 321 9.97 -10.33 15.93
C ILE A 321 8.78 -9.49 15.44
N LEU A 322 8.59 -9.40 14.12
CA LEU A 322 7.48 -8.65 13.53
C LEU A 322 6.11 -9.33 13.75
N ALA A 323 6.08 -10.65 13.94
CA ALA A 323 4.87 -11.46 13.96
C ALA A 323 3.75 -10.92 14.86
N PRO A 324 3.97 -10.57 16.14
CA PRO A 324 2.93 -10.00 16.98
C PRO A 324 2.40 -8.67 16.43
N GLY A 325 3.29 -7.78 15.97
CA GLY A 325 2.90 -6.50 15.37
C GLY A 325 2.06 -6.67 14.10
N ILE A 326 2.41 -7.61 13.24
CA ILE A 326 1.65 -7.96 12.03
C ILE A 326 0.23 -8.41 12.38
N LEU A 327 0.06 -9.25 13.40
CA LEU A 327 -1.27 -9.70 13.86
C LEU A 327 -2.10 -8.54 14.43
N PHE A 328 -1.51 -7.71 15.26
CA PHE A 328 -2.20 -6.53 15.78
C PHE A 328 -2.59 -5.56 14.67
N PHE A 329 -1.74 -5.37 13.66
CA PHE A 329 -2.08 -4.51 12.53
C PHE A 329 -3.23 -5.07 11.66
N CYS A 330 -3.45 -6.39 11.64
CA CYS A 330 -4.67 -6.97 11.06
C CYS A 330 -5.93 -6.45 11.78
N VAL A 331 -5.89 -6.34 13.10
CA VAL A 331 -6.97 -5.74 13.90
C VAL A 331 -7.15 -4.25 13.55
N PHE A 332 -6.03 -3.50 13.45
CA PHE A 332 -6.06 -2.10 13.02
C PHE A 332 -6.76 -1.92 11.68
N LEU A 333 -6.49 -2.78 10.68
CA LEU A 333 -7.13 -2.69 9.37
C LEU A 333 -8.65 -2.91 9.44
N ILE A 334 -9.12 -3.90 10.18
CA ILE A 334 -10.55 -4.20 10.34
C ILE A 334 -11.26 -3.05 11.08
N LEU A 335 -10.71 -2.61 12.22
CA LEU A 335 -11.27 -1.50 13.00
C LEU A 335 -11.20 -0.17 12.26
N GLY A 336 -10.14 0.05 11.50
CA GLY A 336 -9.99 1.25 10.67
C GLY A 336 -11.09 1.38 9.63
N HIS A 337 -11.47 0.28 8.99
CA HIS A 337 -12.59 0.27 8.05
C HIS A 337 -13.95 0.41 8.75
N TYR A 338 -14.09 -0.10 9.98
CA TYR A 338 -15.28 0.19 10.81
C TYR A 338 -15.43 1.70 11.07
N TYR A 339 -14.38 2.35 11.58
CA TYR A 339 -14.43 3.80 11.84
C TYR A 339 -14.64 4.61 10.56
N SER A 340 -14.06 4.20 9.45
CA SER A 340 -14.31 4.81 8.16
C SER A 340 -15.75 4.61 7.70
N GLY A 341 -16.32 3.42 7.90
CA GLY A 341 -17.70 3.09 7.52
C GLY A 341 -18.76 3.90 8.27
N ILE A 342 -18.48 4.25 9.54
CA ILE A 342 -19.35 5.13 10.34
C ILE A 342 -19.00 6.63 10.23
N GLY A 343 -18.14 7.01 9.26
CA GLY A 343 -17.78 8.40 8.98
C GLY A 343 -16.75 9.03 9.94
N ARG A 344 -16.10 8.24 10.82
CA ARG A 344 -15.11 8.73 11.79
C ARG A 344 -13.67 8.53 11.34
N TYR A 345 -13.32 9.03 10.17
CA TYR A 345 -11.98 8.88 9.55
C TYR A 345 -10.82 9.35 10.42
N HIS A 346 -11.04 10.39 11.26
CA HIS A 346 -10.03 10.95 12.14
C HIS A 346 -9.47 9.93 13.14
N MET A 347 -10.22 8.90 13.51
CA MET A 347 -9.74 7.85 14.41
C MET A 347 -8.53 7.11 13.85
N ASN A 348 -8.54 6.83 12.55
CA ASN A 348 -7.41 6.18 11.87
C ASN A 348 -6.17 7.08 11.88
N THR A 349 -6.34 8.38 11.66
CA THR A 349 -5.25 9.35 11.68
C THR A 349 -4.64 9.47 13.08
N PHE A 350 -5.46 9.52 14.14
CA PHE A 350 -4.95 9.55 15.52
C PHE A 350 -4.23 8.27 15.90
N ALA A 351 -4.74 7.11 15.53
CA ALA A 351 -4.06 5.84 15.76
C ALA A 351 -2.69 5.82 15.06
N ALA A 352 -2.64 6.22 13.77
CA ALA A 352 -1.39 6.30 13.02
C ALA A 352 -0.40 7.31 13.64
N LEU A 353 -0.86 8.45 14.17
CA LEU A 353 -0.03 9.41 14.90
C LEU A 353 0.60 8.79 16.15
N CYS A 354 -0.16 8.04 16.96
CA CYS A 354 0.40 7.33 18.10
C CYS A 354 1.50 6.35 17.68
N GLY A 355 1.27 5.57 16.63
CA GLY A 355 2.29 4.67 16.08
C GLY A 355 3.50 5.41 15.55
N MET A 356 3.33 6.53 14.85
CA MET A 356 4.44 7.35 14.34
C MET A 356 5.31 7.88 15.47
N VAL A 357 4.72 8.37 16.56
CA VAL A 357 5.47 8.81 17.74
C VAL A 357 6.32 7.66 18.29
N VAL A 358 5.73 6.46 18.42
CA VAL A 358 6.46 5.26 18.86
C VAL A 358 7.59 4.92 17.88
N THR A 359 7.32 4.96 16.56
CA THR A 359 8.33 4.70 15.53
C THR A 359 9.49 5.69 15.62
N CYS A 360 9.21 6.97 15.84
CA CYS A 360 10.25 7.98 16.04
C CYS A 360 11.07 7.71 17.31
N VAL A 361 10.41 7.57 18.47
CA VAL A 361 11.10 7.38 19.76
C VAL A 361 11.94 6.11 19.76
N LEU A 362 11.32 4.96 19.43
CA LEU A 362 12.02 3.67 19.44
C LEU A 362 13.01 3.54 18.28
N GLY A 363 12.69 4.07 17.09
CA GLY A 363 13.57 4.02 15.93
C GLY A 363 14.92 4.72 16.19
N PHE A 364 14.90 5.94 16.72
CA PHE A 364 16.13 6.65 17.05
C PHE A 364 16.90 6.08 18.26
N THR A 365 16.25 5.29 19.12
CA THR A 365 16.90 4.70 20.30
C THR A 365 17.35 3.27 20.11
N LEU A 366 16.52 2.43 19.45
CA LEU A 366 16.79 0.99 19.33
C LEU A 366 17.60 0.63 18.08
N ILE A 367 17.38 1.31 16.95
CA ILE A 367 18.08 0.97 15.70
C ILE A 367 19.60 1.17 15.84
N PRO A 368 20.11 2.29 16.39
CA PRO A 368 21.55 2.45 16.56
C PRO A 368 22.21 1.45 17.53
N ARG A 369 21.42 0.81 18.40
CA ARG A 369 21.92 -0.13 19.43
C ARG A 369 21.76 -1.60 19.07
N TYR A 370 20.70 -1.92 18.33
CA TYR A 370 20.28 -3.30 18.06
C TYR A 370 20.05 -3.57 16.57
N ASP A 371 20.54 -2.72 15.69
CA ASP A 371 20.52 -2.88 14.24
C ASP A 371 19.12 -3.26 13.69
N VAL A 372 19.04 -4.26 12.85
CA VAL A 372 17.80 -4.79 12.25
C VAL A 372 16.81 -5.29 13.30
N THR A 373 17.31 -5.85 14.41
CA THR A 373 16.48 -6.29 15.53
C THR A 373 15.76 -5.09 16.16
N GLY A 374 16.46 -3.97 16.33
CA GLY A 374 15.89 -2.71 16.81
C GLY A 374 14.81 -2.18 15.86
N ALA A 375 15.02 -2.26 14.55
CA ALA A 375 14.02 -1.88 13.54
C ALA A 375 12.78 -2.77 13.57
N ALA A 376 12.97 -4.08 13.73
CA ALA A 376 11.86 -5.04 13.82
C ALA A 376 11.02 -4.84 15.09
N ILE A 377 11.65 -4.62 16.24
CA ILE A 377 10.97 -4.30 17.50
C ILE A 377 10.20 -2.98 17.36
N THR A 378 10.84 -1.94 16.83
CA THR A 378 10.22 -0.63 16.61
C THR A 378 8.93 -0.77 15.78
N SER A 379 8.99 -1.47 14.65
CA SER A 379 7.84 -1.69 13.77
C SER A 379 6.76 -2.52 14.47
N ALA A 380 7.12 -3.61 15.16
CA ALA A 380 6.17 -4.48 15.85
C ALA A 380 5.41 -3.73 16.96
N VAL A 381 6.12 -2.93 17.78
CA VAL A 381 5.50 -2.13 18.85
C VAL A 381 4.61 -1.03 18.26
N SER A 382 5.06 -0.35 17.22
CA SER A 382 4.29 0.70 16.54
C SER A 382 2.98 0.16 15.95
N TYR A 383 3.03 -0.98 15.26
CA TYR A 383 1.85 -1.65 14.71
C TYR A 383 0.87 -2.07 15.81
N THR A 384 1.40 -2.55 16.92
CA THR A 384 0.61 -2.92 18.11
C THR A 384 -0.09 -1.71 18.72
N VAL A 385 0.62 -0.58 18.87
CA VAL A 385 0.05 0.66 19.44
C VAL A 385 -1.08 1.20 18.56
N ASN A 386 -0.93 1.19 17.23
CA ASN A 386 -2.00 1.57 16.30
C ASN A 386 -3.28 0.77 16.55
N ALA A 387 -3.13 -0.55 16.68
CA ALA A 387 -4.26 -1.45 16.90
C ALA A 387 -4.89 -1.27 18.27
N ILE A 388 -4.09 -1.18 19.33
CA ILE A 388 -4.57 -0.98 20.70
C ILE A 388 -5.35 0.33 20.82
N PHE A 389 -4.90 1.40 20.18
CA PHE A 389 -5.63 2.67 20.17
C PHE A 389 -7.06 2.48 19.66
N LEU A 390 -7.25 1.95 18.45
CA LEU A 390 -8.58 1.75 17.89
C LEU A 390 -9.40 0.73 18.70
N PHE A 391 -8.75 -0.33 19.19
CA PHE A 391 -9.42 -1.39 19.94
C PHE A 391 -9.97 -0.91 21.28
N VAL A 392 -9.23 -0.08 22.02
CA VAL A 392 -9.68 0.52 23.28
C VAL A 392 -10.93 1.38 23.08
N PHE A 393 -10.93 2.21 22.04
CA PHE A 393 -12.10 3.03 21.73
C PHE A 393 -13.28 2.17 21.28
N PHE A 394 -13.03 1.14 20.47
CA PHE A 394 -14.07 0.22 20.00
C PHE A 394 -14.75 -0.52 21.16
N ILE A 395 -13.99 -1.05 22.12
CA ILE A 395 -14.57 -1.74 23.28
C ILE A 395 -15.40 -0.78 24.14
N LYS A 396 -14.91 0.44 24.37
CA LYS A 396 -15.64 1.44 25.18
C LYS A 396 -17.00 1.82 24.55
N GLU A 397 -17.09 1.78 23.21
CA GLU A 397 -18.31 2.12 22.50
C GLU A 397 -19.30 0.96 22.37
N ALA A 398 -18.84 -0.27 22.40
CA ALA A 398 -19.62 -1.43 21.99
C ALA A 398 -20.21 -2.28 23.12
N ASN A 399 -19.90 -2.00 24.38
CA ASN A 399 -20.41 -2.72 25.58
C ASN A 399 -20.31 -4.26 25.48
N PHE A 400 -19.24 -4.81 24.87
CA PHE A 400 -19.05 -6.24 24.75
C PHE A 400 -18.66 -6.91 26.08
N LYS A 401 -19.13 -8.15 26.26
CA LYS A 401 -18.72 -9.02 27.38
C LYS A 401 -17.49 -9.85 26.98
N SER A 402 -16.71 -10.29 27.97
CA SER A 402 -15.50 -11.10 27.71
C SER A 402 -15.79 -12.36 26.87
N ASN A 403 -16.97 -12.96 27.01
CA ASN A 403 -17.40 -14.12 26.22
C ASN A 403 -17.65 -13.83 24.73
N ASP A 404 -17.83 -12.56 24.36
CA ASP A 404 -18.07 -12.16 22.95
C ASP A 404 -16.78 -12.21 22.12
N PHE A 405 -15.61 -12.22 22.78
CA PHE A 405 -14.30 -12.32 22.12
C PHE A 405 -13.89 -13.75 21.76
N ILE A 406 -14.62 -14.75 22.23
CA ILE A 406 -14.34 -16.16 21.91
C ILE A 406 -14.94 -16.49 20.55
N LEU A 407 -14.11 -17.06 19.66
CA LEU A 407 -14.56 -17.51 18.35
C LEU A 407 -15.41 -18.80 18.48
N ARG A 408 -16.70 -18.72 18.16
CA ARG A 408 -17.62 -19.87 18.23
C ARG A 408 -17.74 -20.54 16.87
N ARG A 409 -17.77 -21.89 16.85
CA ARG A 409 -17.97 -22.65 15.60
C ARG A 409 -19.27 -22.29 14.87
N SER A 410 -20.31 -21.91 15.60
CA SER A 410 -21.58 -21.44 15.05
C SER A 410 -21.42 -20.16 14.22
N GLU A 411 -20.58 -19.23 14.65
CA GLU A 411 -20.32 -17.97 13.94
C GLU A 411 -19.67 -18.26 12.58
N ILE A 412 -18.63 -19.09 12.56
CA ILE A 412 -17.95 -19.50 11.31
C ILE A 412 -18.93 -20.17 10.36
N ARG A 413 -19.76 -21.09 10.86
CA ARG A 413 -20.73 -21.81 10.04
C ARG A 413 -21.79 -20.88 9.46
N ASN A 414 -22.27 -19.91 10.24
CA ASN A 414 -23.27 -18.95 9.78
C ASN A 414 -22.70 -18.03 8.68
N TYR A 415 -21.48 -17.53 8.82
CA TYR A 415 -20.84 -16.73 7.78
C TYR A 415 -20.56 -17.53 6.50
N ILE A 416 -20.14 -18.79 6.62
CA ILE A 416 -19.98 -19.67 5.45
C ILE A 416 -21.33 -19.93 4.77
N ALA A 417 -22.40 -20.11 5.55
CA ALA A 417 -23.74 -20.33 5.03
C ALA A 417 -24.29 -19.07 4.31
N GLU A 418 -24.10 -17.88 4.90
CA GLU A 418 -24.46 -16.60 4.29
C GLU A 418 -23.70 -16.36 2.97
N LEU A 419 -22.40 -16.61 2.95
CA LEU A 419 -21.60 -16.53 1.74
C LEU A 419 -22.14 -17.50 0.66
N LYS A 420 -22.40 -18.76 1.01
CA LYS A 420 -22.96 -19.75 0.07
C LYS A 420 -24.33 -19.31 -0.46
N GLN A 421 -25.21 -18.77 0.37
CA GLN A 421 -26.51 -18.27 -0.08
C GLN A 421 -26.39 -17.07 -1.02
N GLN A 422 -25.45 -16.15 -0.76
CA GLN A 422 -25.18 -15.02 -1.65
C GLN A 422 -24.64 -15.50 -3.01
N PHE A 423 -23.76 -16.50 -3.02
CA PHE A 423 -23.27 -17.11 -4.26
C PHE A 423 -24.37 -17.88 -5.02
N SER A 424 -25.29 -18.54 -4.33
CA SER A 424 -26.41 -19.28 -4.94
C SER A 424 -27.45 -18.35 -5.56
N LYS A 425 -27.85 -17.28 -4.86
CA LYS A 425 -28.82 -16.29 -5.39
C LYS A 425 -28.32 -15.59 -6.66
N GLN A 426 -27.03 -15.37 -6.77
CA GLN A 426 -26.47 -14.71 -7.96
C GLN A 426 -26.38 -15.63 -9.20
N ASN A 427 -26.29 -16.94 -9.02
CA ASN A 427 -26.38 -17.85 -10.17
C ASN A 427 -27.80 -17.96 -10.73
N THR A 428 -28.82 -17.76 -9.88
CA THR A 428 -30.23 -17.74 -10.31
C THR A 428 -30.67 -16.40 -10.93
N ASP A 429 -30.02 -15.29 -10.63
CA ASP A 429 -30.30 -13.99 -11.25
C ASP A 429 -29.55 -13.76 -12.59
N ASN A 430 -28.70 -14.69 -12.99
CA ASN A 430 -27.92 -14.67 -14.25
C ASN A 430 -28.36 -15.76 -15.26
N GLU A 431 -29.34 -16.60 -14.90
CA GLU A 431 -30.11 -17.46 -15.82
C GLU A 431 -31.44 -16.79 -16.21
#